data_d6cf3fe5f9f52e7032078acb6d1464de
#
_entry.id   d6cf3fe5f9f52e7032078acb6d1464de
#
_cell.length_a   1.000
_cell.length_b   1.000
_cell.length_c   1.000
_cell.angle_alpha   90.00
_cell.angle_beta   90.00
_cell.angle_gamma   90.00
#
_symmetry.space_group_name_H-M   'P 1'
#
loop_
_entity.id
_entity.type
_entity.pdbx_description
1 polymer ?
#
loop_
_entity_poly.entity_id
_entity_poly.type
_entity_poly.pdbx_seq_one_letter_code
_entity_poly.pdbx_strand_id
1 'polypeptide(L)'
;MLSQEMIKLGTQRSVIRELFAYGLQRAEVIGAENVLDFSLGNPSVPAPKEVEEAIIDIVKNNDPMVYHGYSTSQGHLSCRKAIAGNLNKRFKREYSPNDLFLTCGAAASLCITFRALTASPEDEIIVLAPYFPEYKVFIEGQ
;
A
#
# COMPACT_ATOMS: atom_id res chain seq x y z
N MET A 1 -15.31 13.71 20.86
CA MET A 1 -15.94 12.40 21.17
C MET A 1 -15.39 11.41 20.16
N LEU A 2 -14.81 10.29 20.59
CA LEU A 2 -14.25 9.28 19.67
C LEU A 2 -15.35 8.27 19.31
N SER A 3 -15.34 7.78 18.05
CA SER A 3 -16.23 6.68 17.63
C SER A 3 -15.87 5.41 18.39
N GLN A 4 -16.86 4.76 19.00
CA GLN A 4 -16.68 3.50 19.71
C GLN A 4 -16.24 2.37 18.78
N GLU A 5 -16.69 2.41 17.53
CA GLU A 5 -16.32 1.47 16.49
C GLU A 5 -14.83 1.62 16.13
N MET A 6 -14.35 2.84 15.93
CA MET A 6 -12.94 3.10 15.68
C MET A 6 -12.05 2.71 16.87
N ILE A 7 -12.52 2.93 18.10
CA ILE A 7 -11.81 2.45 19.29
C ILE A 7 -11.70 0.92 19.25
N LYS A 8 -12.79 0.21 18.97
CA LYS A 8 -12.81 -1.25 18.87
C LYS A 8 -11.83 -1.76 17.80
N LEU A 9 -11.85 -1.19 16.60
CA LEU A 9 -10.92 -1.54 15.52
C LEU A 9 -9.46 -1.25 15.90
N GLY A 10 -9.19 -0.10 16.51
CA GLY A 10 -7.85 0.32 16.89
C GLY A 10 -7.26 -0.43 18.09
N THR A 11 -8.09 -1.03 18.94
CA THR A 11 -7.65 -1.82 20.11
C THR A 11 -7.49 -3.31 19.81
N GLN A 12 -7.96 -3.79 18.67
CA GLN A 12 -7.72 -5.17 18.26
C GLN A 12 -6.22 -5.41 18.00
N ARG A 13 -5.66 -6.41 18.70
CA ARG A 13 -4.27 -6.79 18.49
C ARG A 13 -4.11 -7.53 17.16
N SER A 14 -3.10 -7.16 16.40
CA SER A 14 -2.71 -7.87 15.17
C SER A 14 -1.75 -8.99 15.54
N VAL A 15 -2.16 -10.24 15.36
CA VAL A 15 -1.32 -11.43 15.58
C VAL A 15 -0.02 -11.36 14.76
N ILE A 16 -0.08 -10.84 13.54
CA ILE A 16 1.10 -10.68 12.69
C ILE A 16 2.11 -9.72 13.32
N ARG A 17 1.64 -8.59 13.87
CA ARG A 17 2.51 -7.61 14.54
C ARG A 17 3.08 -8.15 15.85
N GLU A 18 2.32 -8.94 16.59
CA GLU A 18 2.80 -9.62 17.80
C GLU A 18 3.87 -10.66 17.46
N LEU A 19 3.67 -11.45 16.41
CA LEU A 19 4.67 -12.40 15.93
C LEU A 19 5.95 -11.71 15.46
N PHE A 20 5.83 -10.63 14.72
CA PHE A 20 6.98 -9.83 14.30
C PHE A 20 7.76 -9.28 15.50
N ALA A 21 7.07 -8.69 16.48
CA ALA A 21 7.70 -8.18 17.70
C ALA A 21 8.38 -9.31 18.49
N TYR A 22 7.75 -10.47 18.58
CA TYR A 22 8.35 -11.66 19.20
C TYR A 22 9.61 -12.10 18.43
N GLY A 23 9.58 -12.11 17.11
CA GLY A 23 10.75 -12.43 16.27
C GLY A 23 11.94 -11.51 16.55
N LEU A 24 11.71 -10.20 16.68
CA LEU A 24 12.76 -9.25 17.06
C LEU A 24 13.35 -9.53 18.43
N GLN A 25 12.51 -9.75 19.45
CA GLN A 25 12.97 -10.11 20.79
C GLN A 25 13.74 -11.44 20.79
N ARG A 26 13.29 -12.40 20.00
CA ARG A 26 13.98 -13.69 19.89
C ARG A 26 15.35 -13.55 19.25
N ALA A 27 15.48 -12.67 18.25
CA ALA A 27 16.73 -12.38 17.57
C ALA A 27 17.81 -11.81 18.52
N GLU A 28 17.42 -11.02 19.51
CA GLU A 28 18.31 -10.50 20.55
C GLU A 28 18.90 -11.62 21.44
N VAL A 29 18.17 -12.74 21.58
CA VAL A 29 18.58 -13.86 22.47
C VAL A 29 19.40 -14.91 21.74
N ILE A 30 19.04 -15.26 20.50
CA ILE A 30 19.65 -16.39 19.78
C ILE A 30 20.45 -15.98 18.54
N GLY A 31 20.51 -14.68 18.23
CA GLY A 31 21.08 -14.15 17.01
C GLY A 31 20.06 -14.05 15.87
N ALA A 32 20.12 -12.98 15.10
CA ALA A 32 19.18 -12.72 14.00
C ALA A 32 19.24 -13.78 12.89
N GLU A 33 20.43 -14.34 12.67
CA GLU A 33 20.68 -15.39 11.67
C GLU A 33 19.98 -16.72 12.02
N ASN A 34 19.58 -16.90 13.27
CA ASN A 34 18.88 -18.10 13.75
C ASN A 34 17.36 -17.91 13.84
N VAL A 35 16.84 -16.76 13.44
CA VAL A 35 15.40 -16.48 13.41
C VAL A 35 14.89 -16.44 11.98
N LEU A 36 14.06 -17.40 11.62
CA LEU A 36 13.37 -17.44 10.34
C LEU A 36 12.00 -16.76 10.47
N ASP A 37 11.95 -15.46 10.18
CA ASP A 37 10.74 -14.64 10.32
C ASP A 37 9.88 -14.69 9.05
N PHE A 38 8.70 -15.31 9.17
CA PHE A 38 7.67 -15.39 8.14
C PHE A 38 6.42 -14.57 8.52
N SER A 39 6.50 -13.69 9.51
CA SER A 39 5.35 -12.92 10.02
C SER A 39 4.93 -11.79 9.09
N LEU A 40 5.88 -11.05 8.52
CA LEU A 40 5.62 -9.93 7.62
C LEU A 40 6.18 -10.19 6.22
N GLY A 41 5.44 -9.73 5.22
CA GLY A 41 5.86 -9.77 3.82
C GLY A 41 6.87 -8.67 3.46
N ASN A 42 7.98 -8.59 4.17
CA ASN A 42 9.06 -7.66 3.82
C ASN A 42 9.76 -8.09 2.55
N PRO A 43 10.13 -7.16 1.65
CA PRO A 43 10.97 -7.46 0.50
C PRO A 43 12.31 -8.07 0.95
N SER A 44 12.63 -9.26 0.44
CA SER A 44 13.92 -9.94 0.67
C SER A 44 14.90 -9.81 -0.51
N VAL A 45 14.43 -9.22 -1.60
CA VAL A 45 15.24 -8.94 -2.79
C VAL A 45 15.33 -7.42 -2.95
N PRO A 46 16.55 -6.87 -3.16
CA PRO A 46 16.71 -5.45 -3.37
C PRO A 46 15.98 -4.99 -4.63
N ALA A 47 15.52 -3.74 -4.63
CA ALA A 47 14.97 -3.13 -5.83
C ALA A 47 15.99 -3.13 -6.98
N PRO A 48 15.56 -3.19 -8.25
CA PRO A 48 16.46 -3.02 -9.39
C PRO A 48 17.24 -1.71 -9.27
N LYS A 49 18.50 -1.73 -9.72
CA LYS A 49 19.39 -0.57 -9.61
C LYS A 49 18.86 0.67 -10.31
N GLU A 50 18.10 0.48 -11.38
CA GLU A 50 17.44 1.53 -12.14
C GLU A 50 16.45 2.35 -11.28
N VAL A 51 15.90 1.77 -10.22
CA VAL A 51 15.02 2.50 -9.28
C VAL A 51 15.83 3.51 -8.46
N GLU A 52 17.01 3.10 -7.95
CA GLU A 52 17.90 4.00 -7.23
C GLU A 52 18.41 5.12 -8.15
N GLU A 53 18.86 4.75 -9.33
CA GLU A 53 19.37 5.70 -10.34
C GLU A 53 18.31 6.73 -10.74
N ALA A 54 17.05 6.30 -10.94
CA ALA A 54 15.94 7.19 -11.26
C ALA A 54 15.61 8.15 -10.11
N ILE A 55 15.63 7.71 -8.86
CA ILE A 55 15.42 8.58 -7.70
C ILE A 55 16.53 9.63 -7.59
N ILE A 56 17.78 9.21 -7.75
CA ILE A 56 18.94 10.11 -7.73
C ILE A 56 18.86 11.13 -8.86
N ASP A 57 18.50 10.71 -10.06
CA ASP A 57 18.33 11.58 -11.22
C ASP A 57 17.25 12.63 -10.98
N ILE A 58 16.09 12.23 -10.46
CA ILE A 58 15.00 13.16 -10.14
C ILE A 58 15.48 14.23 -9.17
N VAL A 59 16.15 13.84 -8.10
CA VAL A 59 16.58 14.79 -7.04
C VAL A 59 17.71 15.70 -7.53
N LYS A 60 18.64 15.20 -8.36
CA LYS A 60 19.79 15.98 -8.81
C LYS A 60 19.48 16.92 -9.99
N ASN A 61 18.60 16.51 -10.88
CA ASN A 61 18.43 17.13 -12.19
C ASN A 61 17.09 17.86 -12.38
N ASN A 62 16.22 17.88 -11.35
CA ASN A 62 14.98 18.66 -11.41
C ASN A 62 14.95 19.75 -10.36
N ASP A 63 14.15 20.78 -10.64
CA ASP A 63 13.89 21.84 -9.66
C ASP A 63 13.18 21.24 -8.42
N PRO A 64 13.64 21.51 -7.20
CA PRO A 64 12.97 21.08 -5.97
C PRO A 64 11.48 21.42 -5.91
N MET A 65 11.07 22.53 -6.51
CA MET A 65 9.65 22.92 -6.58
C MET A 65 8.81 21.95 -7.38
N VAL A 66 9.40 21.19 -8.30
CA VAL A 66 8.68 20.20 -9.13
C VAL A 66 8.37 18.93 -8.34
N TYR A 67 9.35 18.38 -7.61
CA TYR A 67 9.14 17.11 -6.90
C TYR A 67 8.66 17.29 -5.44
N HIS A 68 8.73 18.51 -4.88
CA HIS A 68 8.11 18.84 -3.59
C HIS A 68 6.74 19.52 -3.72
N GLY A 69 6.35 19.92 -4.93
CA GLY A 69 5.08 20.59 -5.18
C GLY A 69 3.88 19.67 -5.12
N TYR A 70 2.70 20.24 -5.06
CA TYR A 70 1.45 19.50 -5.20
C TYR A 70 1.31 18.95 -6.62
N SER A 71 0.86 17.71 -6.72
CA SER A 71 0.35 17.14 -7.97
C SER A 71 -1.16 17.39 -8.12
N THR A 72 -1.73 17.02 -9.28
CA THR A 72 -3.19 16.93 -9.43
C THR A 72 -3.74 15.83 -8.49
N SER A 73 -5.02 15.90 -8.15
CA SER A 73 -5.68 14.91 -7.29
C SER A 73 -5.50 13.47 -7.75
N GLN A 74 -5.41 13.26 -9.06
CA GLN A 74 -5.19 11.94 -9.67
C GLN A 74 -3.72 11.52 -9.75
N GLY A 75 -2.79 12.39 -9.36
CA GLY A 75 -1.36 12.20 -9.54
C GLY A 75 -0.83 12.75 -10.87
N HIS A 76 0.49 12.80 -11.02
CA HIS A 76 1.14 13.36 -12.21
C HIS A 76 0.71 12.67 -13.50
N LEU A 77 0.34 13.47 -14.51
CA LEU A 77 -0.10 12.97 -15.80
C LEU A 77 0.97 12.11 -16.51
N SER A 78 2.24 12.49 -16.40
CA SER A 78 3.35 11.70 -16.96
C SER A 78 3.44 10.31 -16.37
N CYS A 79 3.30 10.18 -15.05
CA CYS A 79 3.28 8.88 -14.36
C CYS A 79 2.08 8.05 -14.81
N ARG A 80 0.88 8.65 -14.83
CA ARG A 80 -0.34 7.96 -15.28
C ARG A 80 -0.25 7.50 -16.73
N LYS A 81 0.33 8.32 -17.64
CA LYS A 81 0.59 7.93 -19.03
C LYS A 81 1.55 6.74 -19.11
N ALA A 82 2.65 6.76 -18.35
CA ALA A 82 3.63 5.67 -18.35
C ALA A 82 3.01 4.36 -17.83
N ILE A 83 2.22 4.43 -16.74
CA ILE A 83 1.53 3.27 -16.18
C ILE A 83 0.49 2.73 -17.15
N ALA A 84 -0.38 3.58 -17.73
CA ALA A 84 -1.36 3.16 -18.72
C ALA A 84 -0.70 2.46 -19.92
N GLY A 85 0.36 3.06 -20.45
CA GLY A 85 1.13 2.47 -21.56
C GLY A 85 1.73 1.11 -21.24
N ASN A 86 2.28 0.95 -20.03
CA ASN A 86 2.81 -0.34 -19.56
C ASN A 86 1.71 -1.39 -19.41
N LEU A 87 0.59 -1.04 -18.78
CA LEU A 87 -0.55 -1.94 -18.60
C LEU A 87 -1.14 -2.37 -19.96
N ASN A 88 -1.28 -1.44 -20.89
CA ASN A 88 -1.80 -1.72 -22.23
C ASN A 88 -0.88 -2.69 -22.98
N LYS A 89 0.43 -2.45 -22.95
CA LYS A 89 1.41 -3.34 -23.56
C LYS A 89 1.40 -4.73 -22.92
N ARG A 90 1.35 -4.80 -21.59
CA ARG A 90 1.47 -6.05 -20.83
C ARG A 90 0.22 -6.91 -20.89
N PHE A 91 -0.95 -6.27 -20.80
CA PHE A 91 -2.23 -6.97 -20.67
C PHE A 91 -3.14 -6.83 -21.89
N LYS A 92 -2.66 -6.20 -22.98
CA LYS A 92 -3.42 -5.95 -24.22
C LYS A 92 -4.76 -5.25 -23.90
N ARG A 93 -4.69 -4.14 -23.18
CA ARG A 93 -5.82 -3.29 -22.80
C ARG A 93 -5.68 -1.91 -23.45
N GLU A 94 -6.71 -1.09 -23.28
CA GLU A 94 -6.78 0.27 -23.85
C GLU A 94 -7.06 1.31 -22.75
N TYR A 95 -6.28 1.24 -21.65
CA TYR A 95 -6.39 2.23 -20.59
C TYR A 95 -5.87 3.58 -21.04
N SER A 96 -6.60 4.64 -20.69
CA SER A 96 -6.15 6.02 -20.77
C SER A 96 -5.54 6.47 -19.43
N PRO A 97 -4.78 7.56 -19.37
CA PRO A 97 -4.35 8.13 -18.11
C PRO A 97 -5.51 8.54 -17.17
N ASN A 98 -6.72 8.75 -17.70
CA ASN A 98 -7.89 9.14 -16.92
C ASN A 98 -8.54 7.96 -16.18
N ASP A 99 -8.17 6.74 -16.54
CA ASP A 99 -8.62 5.52 -15.86
C ASP A 99 -7.74 5.19 -14.63
N LEU A 100 -6.75 6.05 -14.34
CA LEU A 100 -5.78 5.85 -13.27
C LEU A 100 -5.87 6.95 -12.21
N PHE A 101 -5.84 6.52 -10.96
CA PHE A 101 -5.75 7.37 -9.79
C PHE A 101 -4.59 6.89 -8.90
N LEU A 102 -3.59 7.73 -8.68
CA LEU A 102 -2.43 7.39 -7.87
C LEU A 102 -2.70 7.69 -6.40
N THR A 103 -2.33 6.77 -5.53
CA THR A 103 -2.49 6.89 -4.09
C THR A 103 -1.18 6.67 -3.35
N CYS A 104 -1.13 7.01 -2.07
CA CYS A 104 0.02 6.73 -1.21
C CYS A 104 0.00 5.27 -0.71
N GLY A 105 0.11 4.32 -1.62
CA GLY A 105 0.16 2.89 -1.34
C GLY A 105 -1.17 2.16 -1.42
N ALA A 106 -1.10 0.83 -1.36
CA ALA A 106 -2.24 -0.07 -1.54
C ALA A 106 -3.34 0.13 -0.49
N ALA A 107 -2.99 0.43 0.77
CA ALA A 107 -3.97 0.66 1.82
C ALA A 107 -4.91 1.82 1.48
N ALA A 108 -4.35 2.95 1.02
CA ALA A 108 -5.16 4.10 0.60
C ALA A 108 -6.03 3.76 -0.62
N SER A 109 -5.49 3.02 -1.60
CA SER A 109 -6.27 2.55 -2.75
C SER A 109 -7.46 1.70 -2.33
N LEU A 110 -7.24 0.74 -1.43
CA LEU A 110 -8.30 -0.16 -0.94
C LEU A 110 -9.37 0.61 -0.16
N CYS A 111 -8.99 1.47 0.78
CA CYS A 111 -9.93 2.29 1.53
C CYS A 111 -10.81 3.14 0.60
N ILE A 112 -10.20 3.84 -0.35
CA ILE A 112 -10.94 4.68 -1.32
C ILE A 112 -11.88 3.82 -2.17
N THR A 113 -11.40 2.66 -2.64
CA THR A 113 -12.17 1.76 -3.49
C THR A 113 -13.36 1.17 -2.73
N PHE A 114 -13.15 0.65 -1.52
CA PHE A 114 -14.22 0.10 -0.71
C PHE A 114 -15.27 1.18 -0.39
N ARG A 115 -14.82 2.37 0.03
CA ARG A 115 -15.73 3.48 0.27
C ARG A 115 -16.54 3.88 -0.98
N ALA A 116 -15.91 3.88 -2.14
CA ALA A 116 -16.58 4.22 -3.39
C ALA A 116 -17.60 3.17 -3.85
N LEU A 117 -17.38 1.90 -3.51
CA LEU A 117 -18.25 0.78 -3.89
C LEU A 117 -19.35 0.53 -2.87
N THR A 118 -19.19 0.95 -1.61
CA THR A 118 -20.20 0.79 -0.55
C THR A 118 -21.17 1.96 -0.59
N ALA A 119 -22.33 1.75 -1.18
CA ALA A 119 -23.37 2.75 -1.36
C ALA A 119 -24.39 2.74 -0.20
N SER A 120 -24.57 1.60 0.46
CA SER A 120 -25.51 1.39 1.55
C SER A 120 -24.93 0.52 2.67
N PRO A 121 -25.50 0.55 3.88
CA PRO A 121 -25.13 -0.34 4.98
C PRO A 121 -25.38 -1.83 4.70
N GLU A 122 -26.17 -2.14 3.68
CA GLU A 122 -26.52 -3.51 3.27
C GLU A 122 -25.50 -4.11 2.29
N ASP A 123 -24.55 -3.28 1.79
CA ASP A 123 -23.56 -3.75 0.84
C ASP A 123 -22.52 -4.62 1.54
N GLU A 124 -22.15 -5.74 0.91
CA GLU A 124 -21.22 -6.71 1.44
C GLU A 124 -19.96 -6.83 0.57
N ILE A 125 -18.82 -7.00 1.23
CA ILE A 125 -17.54 -7.27 0.56
C ILE A 125 -17.06 -8.65 0.99
N ILE A 126 -16.89 -9.54 0.01
CA ILE A 126 -16.41 -10.91 0.24
C ILE A 126 -14.88 -10.92 0.22
N VAL A 127 -14.28 -11.40 1.30
CA VAL A 127 -12.83 -11.58 1.43
C VAL A 127 -12.52 -13.07 1.54
N LEU A 128 -11.68 -13.56 0.64
CA LEU A 128 -11.28 -14.98 0.64
C LEU A 128 -10.15 -15.22 1.64
N ALA A 129 -10.34 -16.17 2.54
CA ALA A 129 -9.29 -16.60 3.48
C ALA A 129 -8.31 -17.60 2.81
N PRO A 130 -7.01 -17.57 3.19
CA PRO A 130 -6.37 -16.66 4.13
C PRO A 130 -6.17 -15.26 3.55
N TYR A 131 -6.30 -14.21 4.36
CA TYR A 131 -6.21 -12.82 3.91
C TYR A 131 -5.42 -11.95 4.91
N PHE A 132 -5.00 -10.79 4.44
CA PHE A 132 -4.33 -9.80 5.27
C PHE A 132 -5.32 -9.19 6.27
N PRO A 133 -5.07 -9.29 7.60
CA PRO A 133 -6.05 -8.94 8.63
C PRO A 133 -6.56 -7.50 8.56
N GLU A 134 -5.75 -6.57 8.06
CA GLU A 134 -6.11 -5.17 7.92
C GLU A 134 -7.21 -4.92 6.87
N TYR A 135 -7.52 -5.88 6.00
CA TYR A 135 -8.67 -5.77 5.08
C TYR A 135 -9.97 -5.54 5.84
N LYS A 136 -10.13 -6.17 7.00
CA LYS A 136 -11.28 -5.90 7.87
C LYS A 136 -11.37 -4.43 8.26
N VAL A 137 -10.25 -3.83 8.66
CA VAL A 137 -10.19 -2.40 9.03
C VAL A 137 -10.48 -1.51 7.83
N PHE A 138 -9.97 -1.86 6.64
CA PHE A 138 -10.21 -1.08 5.42
C PHE A 138 -11.67 -1.13 4.97
N ILE A 139 -12.39 -2.20 5.27
CA ILE A 139 -13.79 -2.39 4.90
C ILE A 139 -14.72 -1.78 5.96
N GLU A 140 -14.54 -2.14 7.23
CA GLU A 140 -15.43 -1.73 8.33
C GLU A 140 -15.18 -0.29 8.81
N GLY A 141 -14.04 0.29 8.48
CA GLY A 141 -13.66 1.65 8.89
C GLY A 141 -14.12 2.76 7.94
N GLN A 142 -14.96 2.46 6.93
CA GLN A 142 -15.39 3.43 5.90
C GLN A 142 -16.72 4.13 6.21
#